data_fd480ac94b8e7c2dfdb97f346d5bd61d
#
_entry.id   fd480ac94b8e7c2dfdb97f346d5bd61d
#
_cell.length_a   1.000
_cell.length_b   1.000
_cell.length_c   1.000
_cell.angle_alpha   90.00
_cell.angle_beta   90.00
_cell.angle_gamma   90.00
#
_symmetry.space_group_name_H-M   'P 1'
#
loop_
_entity.id
_entity.type
_entity.pdbx_description
1 polymer ?
#
loop_
_entity_poly.entity_id
_entity_poly.type
_entity_poly.pdbx_seq_one_letter_code
_entity_poly.pdbx_strand_id
1 'polypeptide(L)'
;MRLTFALCLLSLFQIRCVGKTTQCKIETTLGIIEVELYPEKAPNTVANFLKYVDAGLYANSSFFRACTPENEAERDIRIEVIQGGDLPIEKEMDPVAIETTEQTELLHKDGTLSMARDTPNSATCSFFICIGEQPSLDFGGARNPDRQGFAAFGQVTKGMDVVKKIQGQEEDDQYLIEPIKILNITRID
;
A
#
# COMPACT_ATOMS: atom_id res chain seq x y z
N MET A 1 37.14 -14.09 55.48
CA MET A 1 36.82 -12.82 54.77
C MET A 1 36.23 -13.24 53.42
N ARG A 2 34.89 -13.29 53.33
CA ARG A 2 34.16 -13.73 52.11
C ARG A 2 33.72 -12.48 51.34
N LEU A 3 34.27 -12.29 50.16
CA LEU A 3 33.90 -11.21 49.23
C LEU A 3 32.70 -11.67 48.38
N THR A 4 31.53 -11.09 48.62
CA THR A 4 30.33 -11.29 47.79
C THR A 4 30.34 -10.30 46.66
N PHE A 5 30.52 -10.78 45.41
CA PHE A 5 30.33 -9.98 44.19
C PHE A 5 28.82 -9.86 43.90
N ALA A 6 28.31 -8.67 44.02
CA ALA A 6 26.95 -8.36 43.57
C ALA A 6 27.00 -8.05 42.05
N LEU A 7 26.39 -8.95 41.26
CA LEU A 7 26.24 -8.80 39.82
C LEU A 7 25.03 -7.90 39.57
N CYS A 8 25.28 -6.63 39.21
CA CYS A 8 24.25 -5.67 38.80
C CYS A 8 23.84 -5.96 37.35
N LEU A 9 22.67 -6.62 37.13
CA LEU A 9 22.08 -6.76 35.82
C LEU A 9 21.51 -5.39 35.38
N LEU A 10 22.21 -4.70 34.49
CA LEU A 10 21.64 -3.56 33.76
C LEU A 10 20.69 -4.10 32.67
N SER A 11 19.39 -4.06 32.93
CA SER A 11 18.37 -4.26 31.91
C SER A 11 18.36 -3.04 30.98
N LEU A 12 18.94 -3.19 29.79
CA LEU A 12 18.78 -2.24 28.70
C LEU A 12 17.32 -2.24 28.24
N PHE A 13 16.57 -1.27 28.72
CA PHE A 13 15.24 -0.95 28.17
C PHE A 13 15.47 -0.35 26.78
N GLN A 14 15.32 -1.15 25.72
CA GLN A 14 15.28 -0.64 24.35
C GLN A 14 13.98 0.12 24.18
N ILE A 15 14.03 1.44 24.26
CA ILE A 15 12.95 2.31 23.81
C ILE A 15 12.88 2.14 22.28
N ARG A 16 11.95 1.29 21.81
CA ARG A 16 11.56 1.30 20.40
C ARG A 16 10.93 2.66 20.13
N CYS A 17 11.64 3.50 19.40
CA CYS A 17 11.05 4.68 18.80
C CYS A 17 9.95 4.17 17.86
N VAL A 18 8.69 4.30 18.25
CA VAL A 18 7.55 4.08 17.34
C VAL A 18 7.56 5.27 16.40
N GLY A 19 7.96 5.06 15.16
CA GLY A 19 7.96 6.10 14.14
C GLY A 19 6.57 6.73 14.04
N LYS A 20 6.51 8.03 13.74
CA LYS A 20 5.24 8.75 13.60
C LYS A 20 4.50 8.19 12.38
N THR A 21 3.35 7.58 12.60
CA THR A 21 2.46 7.10 11.54
C THR A 21 1.34 8.12 11.28
N THR A 22 0.76 8.07 10.10
CA THR A 22 -0.44 8.84 9.75
C THR A 22 -1.53 7.83 9.40
N GLN A 23 -2.69 7.97 10.00
CA GLN A 23 -3.82 7.10 9.69
C GLN A 23 -4.76 7.76 8.71
N CYS A 24 -5.31 6.95 7.79
CA CYS A 24 -6.33 7.37 6.85
C CYS A 24 -7.50 6.38 6.82
N LYS A 25 -8.66 6.89 6.44
CA LYS A 25 -9.88 6.12 6.22
C LYS A 25 -10.26 6.22 4.75
N ILE A 26 -10.41 5.08 4.09
CA ILE A 26 -10.93 4.93 2.73
C ILE A 26 -12.38 4.50 2.85
N GLU A 27 -13.32 5.38 2.51
CA GLU A 27 -14.75 5.09 2.50
C GLU A 27 -15.18 4.63 1.11
N THR A 28 -15.72 3.43 1.02
CA THR A 28 -16.20 2.85 -0.25
C THR A 28 -17.68 2.50 -0.17
N THR A 29 -18.30 2.21 -1.31
CA THR A 29 -19.68 1.71 -1.36
C THR A 29 -19.86 0.31 -0.74
N LEU A 30 -18.76 -0.43 -0.51
CA LEU A 30 -18.78 -1.78 0.11
C LEU A 30 -18.34 -1.78 1.58
N GLY A 31 -17.89 -0.64 2.11
CA GLY A 31 -17.45 -0.52 3.49
C GLY A 31 -16.24 0.39 3.66
N ILE A 32 -15.67 0.38 4.86
CA ILE A 32 -14.56 1.23 5.27
C ILE A 32 -13.29 0.39 5.37
N ILE A 33 -12.18 0.95 4.85
CA ILE A 33 -10.82 0.42 5.01
C ILE A 33 -10.02 1.46 5.78
N GLU A 34 -9.48 1.10 6.95
CA GLU A 34 -8.56 1.97 7.70
C GLU A 34 -7.13 1.55 7.39
N VAL A 35 -6.26 2.54 7.17
CA VAL A 35 -4.88 2.31 6.77
C VAL A 35 -3.92 3.16 7.61
N GLU A 36 -2.75 2.62 7.88
CA GLU A 36 -1.63 3.29 8.51
C GLU A 36 -0.55 3.55 7.47
N LEU A 37 -0.04 4.77 7.39
CA LEU A 37 1.01 5.20 6.47
C LEU A 37 2.33 5.42 7.23
N TYR A 38 3.46 5.17 6.57
CA TYR A 38 4.80 5.19 7.18
C TYR A 38 5.68 6.31 6.62
N PRO A 39 5.43 7.61 6.98
CA PRO A 39 6.14 8.76 6.42
C PRO A 39 7.64 8.78 6.76
N GLU A 40 8.08 8.11 7.83
CA GLU A 40 9.51 8.03 8.16
C GLU A 40 10.26 7.02 7.28
N LYS A 41 9.56 6.01 6.72
CA LYS A 41 10.14 4.98 5.85
C LYS A 41 10.02 5.33 4.37
N ALA A 42 8.85 5.84 3.95
CA ALA A 42 8.56 6.21 2.56
C ALA A 42 8.05 7.66 2.47
N PRO A 43 8.89 8.66 2.81
CA PRO A 43 8.47 10.06 2.95
C PRO A 43 7.89 10.65 1.67
N ASN A 44 8.52 10.41 0.51
CA ASN A 44 8.06 10.97 -0.76
C ASN A 44 6.75 10.33 -1.21
N THR A 45 6.64 9.02 -1.08
CA THR A 45 5.46 8.25 -1.47
C THR A 45 4.26 8.61 -0.59
N VAL A 46 4.45 8.66 0.73
CA VAL A 46 3.39 9.09 1.66
C VAL A 46 2.99 10.54 1.40
N ALA A 47 3.95 11.46 1.20
CA ALA A 47 3.65 12.86 0.90
C ALA A 47 2.86 12.98 -0.42
N ASN A 48 3.22 12.20 -1.44
CA ASN A 48 2.48 12.16 -2.70
C ASN A 48 1.02 11.71 -2.48
N PHE A 49 0.80 10.56 -1.84
CA PHE A 49 -0.55 10.06 -1.56
C PHE A 49 -1.37 11.08 -0.76
N LEU A 50 -0.78 11.68 0.29
CA LEU A 50 -1.47 12.65 1.14
C LEU A 50 -1.81 13.97 0.42
N LYS A 51 -1.06 14.38 -0.60
CA LYS A 51 -1.44 15.54 -1.45
C LYS A 51 -2.79 15.31 -2.13
N TYR A 52 -3.04 14.12 -2.67
CA TYR A 52 -4.32 13.77 -3.27
C TYR A 52 -5.44 13.67 -2.23
N VAL A 53 -5.14 13.10 -1.06
CA VAL A 53 -6.09 13.01 0.08
C VAL A 53 -6.49 14.40 0.54
N ASP A 54 -5.52 15.28 0.84
CA ASP A 54 -5.76 16.62 1.37
C ASP A 54 -6.47 17.53 0.37
N ALA A 55 -6.25 17.31 -0.93
CA ALA A 55 -6.96 18.01 -2.01
C ALA A 55 -8.36 17.42 -2.31
N GLY A 56 -8.76 16.32 -1.63
CA GLY A 56 -10.03 15.64 -1.86
C GLY A 56 -10.17 15.01 -3.24
N LEU A 57 -9.07 14.75 -3.94
CA LEU A 57 -9.09 14.29 -5.33
C LEU A 57 -9.54 12.84 -5.47
N TYR A 58 -9.37 12.01 -4.44
CA TYR A 58 -9.87 10.64 -4.46
C TYR A 58 -11.39 10.53 -4.30
N ALA A 59 -12.10 11.62 -3.96
CA ALA A 59 -13.55 11.60 -3.89
C ALA A 59 -14.17 11.29 -5.25
N ASN A 60 -15.00 10.25 -5.31
CA ASN A 60 -15.61 9.69 -6.52
C ASN A 60 -14.66 9.01 -7.52
N SER A 61 -13.40 8.73 -7.14
CA SER A 61 -12.58 7.74 -7.82
C SER A 61 -13.09 6.31 -7.53
N SER A 62 -12.41 5.28 -7.97
CA SER A 62 -12.84 3.91 -7.74
C SER A 62 -11.68 2.94 -7.48
N PHE A 63 -12.00 1.77 -6.93
CA PHE A 63 -11.26 0.55 -7.20
C PHE A 63 -11.78 -0.01 -8.51
N PHE A 64 -10.93 -0.11 -9.51
CA PHE A 64 -11.31 -0.42 -10.89
C PHE A 64 -10.73 -1.74 -11.38
N ARG A 65 -9.73 -2.30 -10.69
CA ARG A 65 -9.03 -3.51 -11.08
C ARG A 65 -8.81 -4.44 -9.89
N ALA A 66 -8.95 -5.74 -10.12
CA ALA A 66 -8.64 -6.79 -9.16
C ALA A 66 -7.82 -7.90 -9.83
N CYS A 67 -6.68 -8.25 -9.25
CA CYS A 67 -5.93 -9.44 -9.64
C CYS A 67 -6.27 -10.57 -8.67
N THR A 68 -6.62 -11.74 -9.22
CA THR A 68 -6.97 -12.96 -8.49
C THR A 68 -6.15 -14.15 -8.99
N PRO A 69 -6.07 -15.25 -8.25
CA PRO A 69 -5.44 -16.47 -8.75
C PRO A 69 -6.01 -16.95 -10.09
N GLU A 70 -7.32 -16.75 -10.32
CA GLU A 70 -8.04 -17.20 -11.49
C GLU A 70 -7.69 -16.37 -12.73
N ASN A 71 -7.75 -15.02 -12.63
CA ASN A 71 -7.48 -14.14 -13.77
C ASN A 71 -5.97 -13.90 -14.03
N GLU A 72 -5.11 -14.31 -13.10
CA GLU A 72 -3.66 -14.35 -13.27
C GLU A 72 -3.14 -15.75 -13.65
N ALA A 73 -4.02 -16.75 -13.88
CA ALA A 73 -3.64 -18.16 -14.06
C ALA A 73 -2.66 -18.39 -15.22
N GLU A 74 -2.77 -17.63 -16.31
CA GLU A 74 -1.92 -17.72 -17.50
C GLU A 74 -0.60 -16.94 -17.38
N ARG A 75 -0.36 -16.23 -16.24
CA ARG A 75 0.86 -15.45 -16.02
C ARG A 75 1.91 -16.27 -15.28
N ASP A 76 3.18 -16.12 -15.70
CA ASP A 76 4.31 -16.72 -14.99
C ASP A 76 4.48 -16.15 -13.58
N ILE A 77 4.26 -14.85 -13.43
CA ILE A 77 4.35 -14.14 -12.15
C ILE A 77 2.99 -13.61 -11.77
N ARG A 78 2.36 -14.28 -10.81
CA ARG A 78 1.01 -13.97 -10.33
C ARG A 78 1.04 -13.04 -9.14
N ILE A 79 0.03 -12.19 -9.03
CA ILE A 79 -0.18 -11.30 -7.88
C ILE A 79 -1.66 -11.30 -7.48
N GLU A 80 -1.93 -10.97 -6.23
CA GLU A 80 -3.27 -10.74 -5.72
C GLU A 80 -3.36 -9.34 -5.11
N VAL A 81 -4.07 -8.46 -5.80
CA VAL A 81 -4.24 -7.07 -5.38
C VAL A 81 -5.60 -6.53 -5.79
N ILE A 82 -6.06 -5.48 -5.13
CA ILE A 82 -7.05 -4.54 -5.67
C ILE A 82 -6.35 -3.23 -5.98
N GLN A 83 -6.65 -2.60 -7.11
CA GLN A 83 -6.06 -1.33 -7.53
C GLN A 83 -7.15 -0.26 -7.67
N GLY A 84 -6.85 0.92 -7.12
CA GLY A 84 -7.76 2.06 -7.14
C GLY A 84 -7.05 3.39 -7.33
N GLY A 85 -7.82 4.49 -7.24
CA GLY A 85 -7.32 5.83 -7.42
C GLY A 85 -7.22 6.23 -8.90
N ASP A 86 -8.20 5.81 -9.70
CA ASP A 86 -8.37 6.23 -11.09
C ASP A 86 -8.80 7.70 -11.15
N LEU A 87 -7.88 8.57 -11.49
CA LEU A 87 -8.16 9.99 -11.69
C LEU A 87 -8.04 10.34 -13.18
N PRO A 88 -8.85 11.32 -13.66
CA PRO A 88 -8.60 11.92 -14.97
C PRO A 88 -7.19 12.52 -15.03
N ILE A 89 -6.52 12.39 -16.18
CA ILE A 89 -5.13 12.79 -16.36
C ILE A 89 -4.84 14.26 -15.99
N GLU A 90 -5.82 15.13 -16.19
CA GLU A 90 -5.73 16.55 -15.83
C GLU A 90 -5.73 16.82 -14.31
N LYS A 91 -6.04 15.82 -13.50
CA LYS A 91 -5.98 15.84 -12.03
C LYS A 91 -4.76 15.15 -11.46
N GLU A 92 -3.99 14.48 -12.29
CA GLU A 92 -2.75 13.87 -11.85
C GLU A 92 -1.72 14.95 -11.54
N MET A 93 -0.99 14.76 -10.44
CA MET A 93 0.14 15.61 -10.07
C MET A 93 1.43 15.04 -10.66
N ASP A 94 2.54 15.78 -10.52
CA ASP A 94 3.86 15.33 -10.95
C ASP A 94 4.18 13.94 -10.36
N PRO A 95 4.78 13.05 -11.15
CA PRO A 95 5.13 11.72 -10.70
C PRO A 95 6.19 11.76 -9.59
N VAL A 96 6.18 10.76 -8.71
CA VAL A 96 7.09 10.64 -7.58
C VAL A 96 8.19 9.64 -7.85
N ALA A 97 9.41 9.94 -7.37
CA ALA A 97 10.51 9.01 -7.39
C ALA A 97 10.18 7.77 -6.56
N ILE A 98 10.52 6.58 -7.09
CA ILE A 98 10.27 5.32 -6.39
C ILE A 98 11.13 5.21 -5.12
N GLU A 99 10.49 4.82 -4.03
CA GLU A 99 11.14 4.40 -2.79
C GLU A 99 11.00 2.89 -2.70
N THR A 100 12.04 2.18 -3.11
CA THR A 100 11.99 0.71 -3.23
C THR A 100 11.88 0.01 -1.87
N THR A 101 11.38 -1.24 -1.85
CA THR A 101 11.31 -2.03 -0.61
C THR A 101 12.69 -2.34 -0.03
N GLU A 102 13.77 -2.30 -0.83
CA GLU A 102 15.14 -2.38 -0.34
C GLU A 102 15.53 -1.16 0.50
N GLN A 103 15.10 0.03 0.11
CA GLN A 103 15.37 1.29 0.81
C GLN A 103 14.51 1.46 2.06
N THR A 104 13.22 1.11 1.95
CA THR A 104 12.22 1.35 3.00
C THR A 104 12.07 0.21 4.00
N GLU A 105 12.49 -1.00 3.63
CA GLU A 105 12.24 -2.26 4.35
C GLU A 105 10.73 -2.57 4.52
N LEU A 106 9.87 -1.95 3.70
CA LEU A 106 8.44 -2.21 3.67
C LEU A 106 8.15 -3.24 2.56
N LEU A 107 7.92 -4.50 2.95
CA LEU A 107 7.64 -5.58 2.01
C LEU A 107 6.15 -5.66 1.67
N HIS A 108 5.82 -6.21 0.49
CA HIS A 108 4.46 -6.45 0.04
C HIS A 108 3.87 -7.70 0.72
N LYS A 109 3.24 -7.48 1.86
CA LYS A 109 2.51 -8.49 2.66
C LYS A 109 1.00 -8.28 2.56
N ASP A 110 0.23 -9.18 3.20
CA ASP A 110 -1.24 -9.04 3.28
C ASP A 110 -1.63 -7.67 3.82
N GLY A 111 -2.41 -6.90 3.06
CA GLY A 111 -2.85 -5.55 3.39
C GLY A 111 -1.85 -4.43 3.14
N THR A 112 -0.67 -4.67 2.56
CA THR A 112 0.27 -3.59 2.21
C THR A 112 -0.30 -2.67 1.14
N LEU A 113 -0.23 -1.34 1.39
CA LEU A 113 -0.51 -0.30 0.39
C LEU A 113 0.76 0.01 -0.40
N SER A 114 0.63 0.11 -1.71
CA SER A 114 1.74 0.43 -2.61
C SER A 114 1.28 1.27 -3.80
N MET A 115 2.17 2.10 -4.36
CA MET A 115 1.85 2.91 -5.55
C MET A 115 1.94 2.08 -6.83
N ALA A 116 0.91 2.18 -7.66
CA ALA A 116 0.97 1.63 -9.01
C ALA A 116 1.88 2.51 -9.90
N ARG A 117 2.54 1.88 -10.86
CA ARG A 117 3.43 2.53 -11.83
C ARG A 117 3.58 1.72 -13.10
N ASP A 118 3.93 2.36 -14.19
CA ASP A 118 4.32 1.70 -15.44
C ASP A 118 5.86 1.52 -15.50
N THR A 119 6.61 2.63 -15.40
CA THR A 119 8.08 2.65 -15.40
C THR A 119 8.61 3.18 -14.06
N PRO A 120 9.89 3.02 -13.74
CA PRO A 120 10.47 3.65 -12.56
C PRO A 120 10.20 5.15 -12.53
N ASN A 121 9.83 5.68 -11.36
CA ASN A 121 9.51 7.10 -11.13
C ASN A 121 8.30 7.63 -11.92
N SER A 122 7.34 6.77 -12.31
CA SER A 122 6.12 7.19 -13.02
C SER A 122 4.86 7.15 -12.15
N ALA A 123 4.96 6.80 -10.86
CA ALA A 123 3.81 6.73 -9.98
C ALA A 123 3.20 8.11 -9.73
N THR A 124 1.87 8.24 -9.91
CA THR A 124 1.11 9.48 -9.67
C THR A 124 0.05 9.28 -8.59
N CYS A 125 -1.19 8.94 -8.93
CA CYS A 125 -2.33 8.83 -8.01
C CYS A 125 -2.74 7.39 -7.72
N SER A 126 -2.53 6.47 -8.66
CA SER A 126 -3.06 5.11 -8.57
C SER A 126 -2.28 4.28 -7.53
N PHE A 127 -3.00 3.57 -6.68
CA PHE A 127 -2.44 2.72 -5.64
C PHE A 127 -3.11 1.34 -5.64
N PHE A 128 -2.47 0.38 -4.98
CA PHE A 128 -3.05 -0.95 -4.78
C PHE A 128 -2.89 -1.43 -3.35
N ILE A 129 -3.72 -2.41 -2.97
CA ILE A 129 -3.67 -3.11 -1.69
C ILE A 129 -3.42 -4.60 -1.97
N CYS A 130 -2.39 -5.15 -1.35
CA CYS A 130 -2.04 -6.56 -1.47
C CYS A 130 -2.99 -7.47 -0.69
N ILE A 131 -3.24 -8.66 -1.25
CA ILE A 131 -3.91 -9.76 -0.58
C ILE A 131 -2.91 -10.92 -0.51
N GLY A 132 -2.63 -11.38 0.71
CA GLY A 132 -1.54 -12.33 0.94
C GLY A 132 -0.14 -11.71 0.74
N GLU A 133 0.88 -12.55 0.75
CA GLU A 133 2.26 -12.13 0.53
C GLU A 133 2.58 -12.05 -0.97
N GLN A 134 3.12 -10.91 -1.41
CA GLN A 134 3.39 -10.61 -2.82
C GLN A 134 4.88 -10.29 -3.08
N PRO A 135 5.81 -11.22 -2.81
CA PRO A 135 7.24 -10.94 -2.91
C PRO A 135 7.72 -10.60 -4.33
N SER A 136 6.94 -10.95 -5.36
CA SER A 136 7.24 -10.57 -6.75
C SER A 136 7.12 -9.07 -7.02
N LEU A 137 6.46 -8.32 -6.11
CA LEU A 137 6.31 -6.86 -6.15
C LEU A 137 7.43 -6.13 -5.42
N ASP A 138 8.28 -6.83 -4.64
CA ASP A 138 9.41 -6.25 -3.93
C ASP A 138 10.57 -5.93 -4.88
N PHE A 139 11.54 -5.14 -4.41
CA PHE A 139 12.80 -4.92 -5.12
C PHE A 139 13.48 -6.26 -5.43
N GLY A 140 13.97 -6.43 -6.65
CA GLY A 140 14.48 -7.71 -7.15
C GLY A 140 13.40 -8.68 -7.62
N GLY A 141 12.13 -8.44 -7.31
CA GLY A 141 10.99 -9.25 -7.75
C GLY A 141 10.79 -9.19 -9.28
N ALA A 142 10.10 -10.18 -9.80
CA ALA A 142 10.03 -10.40 -11.25
C ALA A 142 8.73 -9.85 -11.89
N ARG A 143 7.83 -9.22 -11.12
CA ARG A 143 6.57 -8.69 -11.68
C ARG A 143 6.83 -7.59 -12.72
N ASN A 144 7.81 -6.72 -12.48
CA ASN A 144 8.27 -5.75 -13.46
C ASN A 144 9.63 -6.16 -14.03
N PRO A 145 9.84 -6.04 -15.36
CA PRO A 145 11.12 -6.41 -15.99
C PRO A 145 12.33 -5.63 -15.47
N ASP A 146 12.11 -4.40 -14.96
CA ASP A 146 13.15 -3.54 -14.38
C ASP A 146 13.60 -3.99 -12.98
N ARG A 147 12.87 -4.91 -12.35
CA ARG A 147 13.11 -5.46 -11.02
C ARG A 147 13.20 -4.44 -9.88
N GLN A 148 12.75 -3.22 -10.09
CA GLN A 148 12.73 -2.22 -9.00
C GLN A 148 11.53 -2.39 -8.06
N GLY A 149 10.59 -3.27 -8.40
CA GLY A 149 9.38 -3.50 -7.62
C GLY A 149 8.47 -2.28 -7.60
N PHE A 150 7.76 -2.10 -6.50
CA PHE A 150 6.80 -1.00 -6.28
C PHE A 150 7.09 -0.32 -4.94
N ALA A 151 6.59 0.91 -4.77
CA ALA A 151 6.80 1.69 -3.56
C ALA A 151 5.71 1.38 -2.52
N ALA A 152 6.00 0.43 -1.61
CA ALA A 152 5.16 0.17 -0.45
C ALA A 152 5.26 1.34 0.55
N PHE A 153 4.13 1.81 1.09
CA PHE A 153 4.11 3.00 1.93
C PHE A 153 3.14 2.97 3.12
N GLY A 154 2.32 1.91 3.23
CA GLY A 154 1.32 1.79 4.28
C GLY A 154 0.78 0.36 4.43
N GLN A 155 -0.12 0.21 5.39
CA GLN A 155 -0.71 -1.06 5.80
C GLN A 155 -2.18 -0.89 6.15
N VAL A 156 -3.05 -1.81 5.70
CA VAL A 156 -4.43 -1.90 6.19
C VAL A 156 -4.41 -2.34 7.66
N THR A 157 -5.06 -1.55 8.51
CA THR A 157 -5.24 -1.86 9.93
C THR A 157 -6.61 -2.44 10.25
N LYS A 158 -7.64 -2.06 9.44
CA LYS A 158 -8.99 -2.63 9.51
C LYS A 158 -9.63 -2.65 8.12
N GLY A 159 -10.53 -3.61 7.88
CA GLY A 159 -11.31 -3.68 6.64
C GLY A 159 -10.71 -4.57 5.57
N MET A 160 -9.81 -5.53 5.89
CA MET A 160 -9.36 -6.55 4.94
C MET A 160 -10.50 -7.42 4.40
N ASP A 161 -11.61 -7.55 5.15
CA ASP A 161 -12.83 -8.19 4.63
C ASP A 161 -13.48 -7.35 3.51
N VAL A 162 -13.41 -6.02 3.58
CA VAL A 162 -13.86 -5.11 2.52
C VAL A 162 -12.93 -5.22 1.31
N VAL A 163 -11.61 -5.26 1.52
CA VAL A 163 -10.61 -5.48 0.44
C VAL A 163 -10.93 -6.76 -0.32
N LYS A 164 -11.16 -7.87 0.38
CA LYS A 164 -11.52 -9.17 -0.23
C LYS A 164 -12.89 -9.15 -0.91
N LYS A 165 -13.86 -8.40 -0.39
CA LYS A 165 -15.16 -8.20 -1.09
C LYS A 165 -14.98 -7.44 -2.40
N ILE A 166 -14.08 -6.47 -2.47
CA ILE A 166 -13.77 -5.73 -3.70
C ILE A 166 -13.07 -6.66 -4.69
N GLN A 167 -12.08 -7.46 -4.24
CA GLN A 167 -11.39 -8.43 -5.09
C GLN A 167 -12.36 -9.46 -5.72
N GLY A 168 -13.38 -9.89 -4.99
CA GLY A 168 -14.36 -10.89 -5.43
C GLY A 168 -15.51 -10.33 -6.27
N GLN A 169 -15.44 -9.08 -6.74
CA GLN A 169 -16.43 -8.53 -7.66
C GLN A 169 -16.26 -9.08 -9.08
N GLU A 170 -17.33 -9.02 -9.87
CA GLU A 170 -17.34 -9.48 -11.25
C GLU A 170 -16.39 -8.62 -12.12
N GLU A 171 -15.54 -9.27 -12.90
CA GLU A 171 -14.49 -8.60 -13.70
C GLU A 171 -14.37 -9.19 -15.10
N ASP A 172 -13.81 -8.42 -16.02
CA ASP A 172 -13.40 -8.82 -17.35
C ASP A 172 -11.92 -8.46 -17.54
N ASP A 173 -11.06 -9.46 -17.72
CA ASP A 173 -9.59 -9.33 -17.82
C ASP A 173 -8.99 -8.39 -16.75
N GLN A 174 -9.33 -8.68 -15.47
CA GLN A 174 -8.92 -7.96 -14.25
C GLN A 174 -9.64 -6.63 -14.00
N TYR A 175 -10.36 -6.04 -14.98
CA TYR A 175 -11.10 -4.81 -14.78
C TYR A 175 -12.50 -5.10 -14.25
N LEU A 176 -12.85 -4.46 -13.13
CA LEU A 176 -14.17 -4.64 -12.53
C LEU A 176 -15.25 -4.13 -13.48
N ILE A 177 -16.26 -4.98 -13.78
CA ILE A 177 -17.40 -4.60 -14.63
C ILE A 177 -18.13 -3.41 -14.00
N GLU A 178 -18.30 -3.44 -12.67
CA GLU A 178 -18.82 -2.31 -11.90
C GLU A 178 -17.74 -1.82 -10.93
N PRO A 179 -16.93 -0.79 -11.25
CA PRO A 179 -15.92 -0.24 -10.38
C PRO A 179 -16.50 0.19 -9.02
N ILE A 180 -15.83 -0.17 -7.93
CA ILE A 180 -16.28 0.14 -6.58
C ILE A 180 -15.88 1.56 -6.21
N LYS A 181 -16.86 2.45 -6.06
CA LYS A 181 -16.60 3.86 -5.77
C LYS A 181 -15.88 4.05 -4.44
N ILE A 182 -14.84 4.86 -4.49
CA ILE A 182 -14.22 5.50 -3.32
C ILE A 182 -15.01 6.77 -3.07
N LEU A 183 -15.78 6.79 -2.00
CA LEU A 183 -16.61 7.95 -1.62
C LEU A 183 -15.72 9.10 -1.15
N ASN A 184 -14.71 8.78 -0.36
CA ASN A 184 -13.68 9.71 0.09
C ASN A 184 -12.48 8.96 0.69
N ILE A 185 -11.33 9.65 0.77
CA ILE A 185 -10.20 9.25 1.61
C ILE A 185 -9.88 10.44 2.52
N THR A 186 -9.86 10.21 3.85
CA THR A 186 -9.60 11.25 4.84
C THR A 186 -8.56 10.80 5.86
N ARG A 187 -7.79 11.74 6.40
CA ARG A 187 -6.94 11.46 7.57
C ARG A 187 -7.81 11.19 8.79
N ILE A 188 -7.35 10.31 9.66
CA ILE A 188 -7.94 10.06 10.99
C ILE A 188 -6.93 10.61 12.01
N ASP A 189 -7.40 11.44 12.93
CA ASP A 189 -6.61 11.98 14.05
C ASP A 189 -6.45 10.94 15.17
#